data_fa0d790b92ad147109ba2e893d4c9423
#
_entry.id   fa0d790b92ad147109ba2e893d4c9423
#
_cell.length_a   1.000
_cell.length_b   1.000
_cell.length_c   1.000
_cell.angle_alpha   90.00
_cell.angle_beta   90.00
_cell.angle_gamma   90.00
#
_symmetry.space_group_name_H-M   'P 1'
#
loop_
_entity.id
_entity.type
_entity.pdbx_description
1 polymer ?
#
loop_
_entity_poly.entity_id
_entity_poly.type
_entity_poly.pdbx_seq_one_letter_code
_entity_poly.pdbx_strand_id
1 'polypeptide(L)'
;VDYSGLTIPIVNQRTGEISKAQIFVTVLGASGYTYVHASMTQSTKDFINSNINAFYFYGGVPNILVPDNLKAAVISNKKGIVKLNDAYADMARHYGIAIEPARPYKPQDKSKVELGVKAIQRWILMRLRHHTFFNVDQLNEEINKLLDFYNLKKVRRFNKSRTELFELLDKPYLHPLRANRYVYKEFKKATVGIDYHVELLGNG
;
A
#
# COMPACT_ATOMS: atom_id res chain seq x y z
N VAL A 1 0.18 -6.86 -0.73
CA VAL A 1 -0.37 -5.50 -0.71
C VAL A 1 -1.44 -5.35 -1.76
N ASP A 2 -2.52 -4.65 -1.44
CA ASP A 2 -3.66 -4.48 -2.34
C ASP A 2 -4.52 -3.28 -1.95
N TYR A 3 -5.43 -2.84 -2.86
CA TYR A 3 -6.55 -1.98 -2.50
C TYR A 3 -7.79 -2.81 -2.14
N SER A 4 -8.53 -2.36 -1.13
CA SER A 4 -9.66 -3.13 -0.57
C SER A 4 -10.85 -3.30 -1.52
N GLY A 5 -10.90 -2.54 -2.61
CA GLY A 5 -12.07 -2.45 -3.50
C GLY A 5 -13.25 -1.65 -2.93
N LEU A 6 -13.31 -1.45 -1.62
CA LEU A 6 -14.26 -0.54 -0.98
C LEU A 6 -13.67 0.86 -0.86
N THR A 7 -14.53 1.86 -0.99
CA THR A 7 -14.17 3.28 -0.87
C THR A 7 -14.95 3.93 0.25
N ILE A 8 -14.41 5.02 0.80
CA ILE A 8 -15.09 5.85 1.81
C ILE A 8 -15.31 7.24 1.23
N PRO A 9 -16.52 7.81 1.36
CA PRO A 9 -16.82 9.15 0.86
C PRO A 9 -16.09 10.22 1.68
N ILE A 10 -15.52 11.19 0.98
CA ILE A 10 -14.97 12.43 1.53
C ILE A 10 -15.79 13.58 0.99
N VAL A 11 -16.35 14.39 1.87
CA VAL A 11 -17.22 15.51 1.53
C VAL A 11 -16.42 16.81 1.56
N ASN A 12 -16.41 17.55 0.47
CA ASN A 12 -15.83 18.89 0.47
C ASN A 12 -16.74 19.83 1.26
N GLN A 13 -16.25 20.39 2.35
CA GLN A 13 -17.03 21.26 3.25
C GLN A 13 -17.59 22.49 2.56
N ARG A 14 -16.90 23.02 1.53
CA ARG A 14 -17.30 24.26 0.88
C ARG A 14 -18.27 24.04 -0.27
N THR A 15 -18.09 22.95 -1.05
CA THR A 15 -18.87 22.69 -2.25
C THR A 15 -19.94 21.61 -2.06
N GLY A 16 -19.85 20.80 -1.02
CA GLY A 16 -20.68 19.61 -0.81
C GLY A 16 -20.35 18.46 -1.76
N GLU A 17 -19.36 18.60 -2.63
CA GLU A 17 -18.95 17.57 -3.57
C GLU A 17 -18.40 16.34 -2.81
N ILE A 18 -18.77 15.16 -3.31
CA ILE A 18 -18.35 13.88 -2.72
C ILE A 18 -17.32 13.23 -3.62
N SER A 19 -16.10 13.07 -3.11
CA SER A 19 -15.05 12.22 -3.69
C SER A 19 -14.92 10.90 -2.92
N LYS A 20 -14.24 9.91 -3.51
CA LYS A 20 -14.12 8.56 -2.94
C LYS A 20 -12.66 8.25 -2.61
N ALA A 21 -12.35 8.17 -1.33
CA ALA A 21 -11.04 7.71 -0.88
C ALA A 21 -10.88 6.20 -1.14
N GLN A 22 -9.71 5.81 -1.62
CA GLN A 22 -9.27 4.46 -1.89
C GLN A 22 -8.55 3.91 -0.65
N ILE A 23 -8.79 2.64 -0.32
CA ILE A 23 -8.24 2.05 0.91
C ILE A 23 -7.17 1.02 0.55
N PHE A 24 -5.93 1.39 0.82
CA PHE A 24 -4.76 0.52 0.69
C PHE A 24 -4.62 -0.37 1.93
N VAL A 25 -4.32 -1.64 1.72
CA VAL A 25 -4.13 -2.64 2.77
C VAL A 25 -2.85 -3.43 2.52
N THR A 26 -2.04 -3.57 3.54
CA THR A 26 -0.90 -4.49 3.53
C THR A 26 -0.89 -5.34 4.78
N VAL A 27 -0.50 -6.61 4.62
CA VAL A 27 -0.50 -7.63 5.68
C VAL A 27 0.84 -8.34 5.66
N LEU A 28 1.50 -8.43 6.81
CA LEU A 28 2.71 -9.22 6.95
C LEU A 28 2.40 -10.72 6.99
N GLY A 29 3.27 -11.50 6.35
CA GLY A 29 2.97 -12.89 6.02
C GLY A 29 2.94 -13.85 7.20
N ALA A 30 3.75 -13.65 8.25
CA ALA A 30 3.86 -14.55 9.38
C ALA A 30 2.88 -14.18 10.50
N SER A 31 2.88 -12.93 10.95
CA SER A 31 2.07 -12.44 12.06
C SER A 31 0.62 -12.10 11.65
N GLY A 32 0.39 -11.76 10.40
CA GLY A 32 -0.84 -11.10 9.96
C GLY A 32 -0.96 -9.65 10.46
N TYR A 33 0.14 -9.03 10.92
CA TYR A 33 0.16 -7.63 11.31
C TYR A 33 -0.17 -6.77 10.11
N THR A 34 -1.13 -5.89 10.28
CA THR A 34 -1.80 -5.22 9.17
C THR A 34 -1.60 -3.71 9.25
N TYR A 35 -1.39 -3.08 8.12
CA TYR A 35 -1.42 -1.63 7.94
C TYR A 35 -2.49 -1.26 6.92
N VAL A 36 -3.18 -0.15 7.16
CA VAL A 36 -4.25 0.39 6.31
C VAL A 36 -4.02 1.88 6.11
N HIS A 37 -4.19 2.35 4.88
CA HIS A 37 -4.04 3.77 4.54
C HIS A 37 -5.06 4.19 3.50
N ALA A 38 -5.67 5.35 3.69
CA ALA A 38 -6.57 5.95 2.71
C ALA A 38 -5.82 6.96 1.84
N SER A 39 -6.02 6.89 0.53
CA SER A 39 -5.54 7.85 -0.47
C SER A 39 -6.68 8.31 -1.37
N MET A 40 -6.54 9.47 -2.02
CA MET A 40 -7.60 9.96 -2.91
C MET A 40 -7.64 9.21 -4.23
N THR A 41 -6.53 8.63 -4.67
CA THR A 41 -6.44 7.88 -5.94
C THR A 41 -5.69 6.56 -5.77
N GLN A 42 -5.74 5.71 -6.79
CA GLN A 42 -4.90 4.51 -6.94
C GLN A 42 -3.74 4.76 -7.91
N SER A 43 -3.28 6.01 -8.02
CA SER A 43 -2.15 6.35 -8.88
C SER A 43 -0.87 5.64 -8.42
N THR A 44 0.09 5.49 -9.32
CA THR A 44 1.40 4.93 -8.97
C THR A 44 2.05 5.69 -7.81
N LYS A 45 1.90 7.02 -7.78
CA LYS A 45 2.39 7.89 -6.70
C LYS A 45 1.76 7.53 -5.36
N ASP A 46 0.41 7.43 -5.31
CA ASP A 46 -0.31 7.11 -4.07
C ASP A 46 -0.01 5.68 -3.60
N PHE A 47 0.10 4.74 -4.54
CA PHE A 47 0.47 3.37 -4.22
C PHE A 47 1.88 3.28 -3.61
N ILE A 48 2.86 3.97 -4.21
CA ILE A 48 4.23 4.04 -3.68
C ILE A 48 4.24 4.69 -2.30
N ASN A 49 3.57 5.82 -2.12
CA ASN A 49 3.51 6.52 -0.84
C ASN A 49 2.86 5.65 0.25
N SER A 50 1.80 4.90 -0.08
CA SER A 50 1.14 4.00 0.85
C SER A 50 2.05 2.84 1.29
N ASN A 51 2.85 2.28 0.38
CA ASN A 51 3.87 1.28 0.72
C ASN A 51 4.95 1.87 1.64
N ILE A 52 5.44 3.08 1.34
CA ILE A 52 6.44 3.75 2.16
C ILE A 52 5.89 4.01 3.57
N ASN A 53 4.66 4.52 3.68
CA ASN A 53 4.01 4.71 4.97
C ASN A 53 3.91 3.40 5.76
N ALA A 54 3.63 2.28 5.09
CA ALA A 54 3.62 0.96 5.72
C ALA A 54 5.00 0.57 6.27
N PHE A 55 6.10 0.86 5.57
CA PHE A 55 7.45 0.57 6.05
C PHE A 55 7.76 1.36 7.34
N TYR A 56 7.38 2.63 7.37
CA TYR A 56 7.53 3.45 8.59
C TYR A 56 6.64 2.97 9.72
N PHE A 57 5.42 2.53 9.44
CA PHE A 57 4.54 1.94 10.44
C PHE A 57 5.10 0.63 11.02
N TYR A 58 5.73 -0.20 10.20
CA TYR A 58 6.39 -1.42 10.65
C TYR A 58 7.73 -1.17 11.37
N GLY A 59 8.28 0.03 11.23
CA GLY A 59 9.61 0.35 11.73
C GLY A 59 10.74 -0.37 10.97
N GLY A 60 10.47 -0.84 9.75
CA GLY A 60 11.42 -1.57 8.91
C GLY A 60 10.82 -1.97 7.57
N VAL A 61 11.65 -2.58 6.75
CA VAL A 61 11.37 -2.89 5.35
C VAL A 61 11.31 -4.41 5.14
N PRO A 62 10.22 -4.98 4.60
CA PRO A 62 10.16 -6.41 4.31
C PRO A 62 11.09 -6.79 3.15
N ASN A 63 11.57 -8.03 3.13
CA ASN A 63 12.41 -8.56 2.04
C ASN A 63 11.67 -8.61 0.70
N ILE A 64 10.39 -8.94 0.75
CA ILE A 64 9.57 -9.19 -0.45
C ILE A 64 8.25 -8.45 -0.34
N LEU A 65 7.86 -7.76 -1.40
CA LEU A 65 6.51 -7.25 -1.61
C LEU A 65 5.77 -8.09 -2.64
N VAL A 66 4.55 -8.49 -2.30
CA VAL A 66 3.65 -9.23 -3.19
C VAL A 66 2.47 -8.35 -3.54
N PRO A 67 2.54 -7.52 -4.60
CA PRO A 67 1.40 -6.76 -5.07
C PRO A 67 0.41 -7.67 -5.82
N ASP A 68 -0.90 -7.43 -5.64
CA ASP A 68 -1.90 -8.08 -6.47
C ASP A 68 -2.06 -7.30 -7.77
N ASN A 69 -1.42 -7.78 -8.85
CA ASN A 69 -1.51 -7.34 -10.28
C ASN A 69 -2.05 -5.91 -10.55
N LEU A 70 -1.74 -4.97 -9.65
CA LEU A 70 -2.15 -3.57 -9.78
C LEU A 70 -1.41 -2.92 -10.95
N LYS A 71 -2.13 -2.30 -11.85
CA LYS A 71 -1.56 -1.49 -12.94
C LYS A 71 -0.54 -0.46 -12.45
N ALA A 72 -0.69 0.02 -11.22
CA ALA A 72 0.23 0.94 -10.57
C ALA A 72 1.62 0.30 -10.29
N ALA A 73 1.69 -1.03 -10.11
CA ALA A 73 2.93 -1.76 -9.85
C ALA A 73 3.43 -2.53 -11.06
N VAL A 74 2.52 -3.14 -11.85
CA VAL A 74 2.84 -4.07 -12.93
C VAL A 74 2.28 -3.56 -14.25
N ILE A 75 3.15 -3.25 -15.20
CA ILE A 75 2.76 -2.82 -16.55
C ILE A 75 2.32 -4.00 -17.40
N SER A 76 3.03 -5.13 -17.31
CA SER A 76 2.68 -6.36 -18.01
C SER A 76 3.22 -7.60 -17.32
N ASN A 77 2.47 -8.70 -17.41
CA ASN A 77 2.91 -10.02 -16.98
C ASN A 77 2.62 -11.00 -18.13
N LYS A 78 3.55 -11.10 -19.08
CA LYS A 78 3.43 -11.99 -20.24
C LYS A 78 4.47 -13.09 -20.14
N LYS A 79 4.05 -14.35 -20.26
CA LYS A 79 4.93 -15.54 -20.27
C LYS A 79 5.93 -15.61 -19.11
N GLY A 80 5.52 -15.16 -17.90
CA GLY A 80 6.41 -15.16 -16.72
C GLY A 80 7.39 -13.98 -16.65
N ILE A 81 7.42 -13.11 -17.67
CA ILE A 81 8.22 -11.88 -17.63
C ILE A 81 7.34 -10.75 -17.08
N VAL A 82 7.67 -10.32 -15.88
CA VAL A 82 6.98 -9.21 -15.20
C VAL A 82 7.69 -7.91 -15.54
N LYS A 83 6.97 -6.98 -16.15
CA LYS A 83 7.46 -5.61 -16.33
C LYS A 83 6.83 -4.72 -15.26
N LEU A 84 7.64 -4.27 -14.32
CA LEU A 84 7.23 -3.32 -13.28
C LEU A 84 7.14 -1.89 -13.83
N ASN A 85 6.34 -1.07 -13.16
CA ASN A 85 6.38 0.37 -13.36
C ASN A 85 7.76 0.89 -12.92
N ASP A 86 8.39 1.77 -13.71
CA ASP A 86 9.76 2.23 -13.49
C ASP A 86 9.92 2.95 -12.13
N ALA A 87 8.93 3.77 -11.72
CA ALA A 87 8.94 4.44 -10.42
C ALA A 87 8.79 3.44 -9.25
N TYR A 88 7.97 2.41 -9.43
CA TYR A 88 7.82 1.36 -8.42
C TYR A 88 9.08 0.51 -8.28
N ALA A 89 9.73 0.19 -9.40
CA ALA A 89 11.03 -0.49 -9.42
C ALA A 89 12.14 0.36 -8.79
N ASP A 90 12.11 1.69 -8.99
CA ASP A 90 13.07 2.61 -8.36
C ASP A 90 12.89 2.66 -6.84
N MET A 91 11.65 2.74 -6.36
CA MET A 91 11.32 2.63 -4.93
C MET A 91 11.81 1.30 -4.34
N ALA A 92 11.58 0.19 -5.04
CA ALA A 92 12.02 -1.13 -4.58
C ALA A 92 13.55 -1.21 -4.48
N ARG A 93 14.29 -0.67 -5.46
CA ARG A 93 15.77 -0.57 -5.41
C ARG A 93 16.24 0.31 -4.26
N HIS A 94 15.58 1.45 -4.03
CA HIS A 94 15.92 2.34 -2.93
C HIS A 94 15.85 1.63 -1.57
N TYR A 95 14.82 0.82 -1.34
CA TYR A 95 14.66 0.10 -0.07
C TYR A 95 15.29 -1.31 -0.04
N GLY A 96 15.81 -1.80 -1.17
CA GLY A 96 16.38 -3.15 -1.26
C GLY A 96 15.34 -4.27 -1.20
N ILE A 97 14.15 -4.04 -1.76
CA ILE A 97 13.00 -4.96 -1.69
C ILE A 97 12.88 -5.72 -3.01
N ALA A 98 12.63 -7.02 -2.94
CA ALA A 98 12.20 -7.81 -4.09
C ALA A 98 10.69 -7.63 -4.33
N ILE A 99 10.29 -7.42 -5.58
CA ILE A 99 8.88 -7.37 -5.98
C ILE A 99 8.53 -8.70 -6.64
N GLU A 100 7.65 -9.45 -6.01
CA GLU A 100 7.11 -10.70 -6.53
C GLU A 100 5.60 -10.59 -6.73
N PRO A 101 5.12 -10.20 -7.91
CA PRO A 101 3.69 -10.16 -8.18
C PRO A 101 3.04 -11.52 -7.95
N ALA A 102 1.84 -11.52 -7.37
CA ALA A 102 1.08 -12.74 -7.14
C ALA A 102 0.94 -13.53 -8.44
N ARG A 103 1.28 -14.83 -8.38
CA ARG A 103 1.26 -15.69 -9.57
C ARG A 103 -0.18 -15.87 -10.07
N PRO A 104 -0.42 -15.71 -11.39
CA PRO A 104 -1.70 -16.06 -11.97
C PRO A 104 -2.03 -17.53 -11.65
N TYR A 105 -3.29 -17.81 -11.31
CA TYR A 105 -3.80 -19.18 -11.05
C TYR A 105 -3.24 -19.91 -9.81
N LYS A 106 -2.58 -19.22 -8.87
CA LYS A 106 -2.23 -19.79 -7.56
C LYS A 106 -2.98 -19.08 -6.42
N PRO A 107 -4.21 -19.52 -6.07
CA PRO A 107 -5.05 -18.88 -5.05
C PRO A 107 -4.38 -18.83 -3.67
N GLN A 108 -3.49 -19.79 -3.38
CA GLN A 108 -2.82 -19.87 -2.07
C GLN A 108 -1.88 -18.68 -1.80
N ASP A 109 -1.28 -18.11 -2.83
CA ASP A 109 -0.39 -16.94 -2.69
C ASP A 109 -1.18 -15.68 -2.29
N LYS A 110 -2.46 -15.61 -2.70
CA LYS A 110 -3.38 -14.48 -2.42
C LYS A 110 -4.18 -14.64 -1.14
N SER A 111 -4.36 -15.88 -0.65
CA SER A 111 -5.33 -16.19 0.43
C SER A 111 -5.11 -15.36 1.70
N LYS A 112 -3.86 -15.10 2.10
CA LYS A 112 -3.55 -14.31 3.30
C LYS A 112 -3.92 -12.84 3.12
N VAL A 113 -3.61 -12.25 1.96
CA VAL A 113 -3.94 -10.85 1.64
C VAL A 113 -5.45 -10.69 1.51
N GLU A 114 -6.13 -11.58 0.79
CA GLU A 114 -7.59 -11.56 0.63
C GLU A 114 -8.32 -11.71 1.97
N LEU A 115 -7.88 -12.62 2.83
CA LEU A 115 -8.42 -12.76 4.18
C LEU A 115 -8.19 -11.51 5.02
N GLY A 116 -7.01 -10.90 4.92
CA GLY A 116 -6.67 -9.63 5.57
C GLY A 116 -7.57 -8.51 5.08
N VAL A 117 -7.72 -8.34 3.76
CA VAL A 117 -8.62 -7.33 3.17
C VAL A 117 -10.06 -7.53 3.63
N LYS A 118 -10.61 -8.74 3.57
CA LYS A 118 -11.96 -9.04 4.07
C LYS A 118 -12.13 -8.74 5.57
N ALA A 119 -11.10 -9.03 6.36
CA ALA A 119 -11.11 -8.72 7.78
C ALA A 119 -11.11 -7.21 8.03
N ILE A 120 -10.31 -6.44 7.29
CA ILE A 120 -10.28 -4.97 7.37
C ILE A 120 -11.61 -4.37 6.93
N GLN A 121 -12.20 -4.86 5.84
CA GLN A 121 -13.53 -4.43 5.41
C GLN A 121 -14.56 -4.56 6.54
N ARG A 122 -14.60 -5.69 7.24
CA ARG A 122 -15.52 -5.94 8.34
C ARG A 122 -15.19 -5.16 9.61
N TRP A 123 -13.92 -5.05 9.96
CA TRP A 123 -13.48 -4.51 11.25
C TRP A 123 -13.29 -2.99 11.25
N ILE A 124 -12.83 -2.42 10.16
CA ILE A 124 -12.54 -1.00 10.05
C ILE A 124 -13.60 -0.31 9.20
N LEU A 125 -13.72 -0.70 7.92
CA LEU A 125 -14.55 0.06 6.98
C LEU A 125 -16.03 0.03 7.33
N MET A 126 -16.55 -1.11 7.82
CA MET A 126 -17.95 -1.20 8.26
C MET A 126 -18.27 -0.31 9.47
N ARG A 127 -17.29 -0.02 10.32
CA ARG A 127 -17.48 0.88 11.47
C ARG A 127 -17.48 2.34 11.03
N LEU A 128 -16.71 2.67 10.00
CA LEU A 128 -16.60 4.03 9.47
C LEU A 128 -17.71 4.42 8.49
N ARG A 129 -18.56 3.47 8.08
CA ARG A 129 -19.59 3.68 7.04
C ARG A 129 -20.60 4.78 7.32
N HIS A 130 -20.83 5.11 8.61
CA HIS A 130 -21.78 6.14 9.05
C HIS A 130 -21.09 7.45 9.51
N HIS A 131 -19.75 7.50 9.40
CA HIS A 131 -18.99 8.69 9.70
C HIS A 131 -18.91 9.58 8.46
N THR A 132 -18.96 10.89 8.66
CA THR A 132 -18.71 11.87 7.60
C THR A 132 -17.30 12.39 7.75
N PHE A 133 -16.53 12.32 6.68
CA PHE A 133 -15.14 12.80 6.61
C PHE A 133 -15.05 13.96 5.63
N PHE A 134 -14.31 14.98 5.99
CA PHE A 134 -14.12 16.18 5.18
C PHE A 134 -12.75 16.25 4.50
N ASN A 135 -11.81 15.43 4.92
CA ASN A 135 -10.53 15.24 4.27
C ASN A 135 -9.99 13.82 4.54
N VAL A 136 -8.98 13.43 3.77
CA VAL A 136 -8.39 12.09 3.86
C VAL A 136 -7.56 11.90 5.14
N ASP A 137 -7.06 12.99 5.73
CA ASP A 137 -6.26 12.90 6.95
C ASP A 137 -7.12 12.53 8.15
N GLN A 138 -8.31 13.14 8.30
CA GLN A 138 -9.30 12.73 9.31
C GLN A 138 -9.68 11.25 9.17
N LEU A 139 -9.88 10.79 7.93
CA LEU A 139 -10.15 9.38 7.69
C LEU A 139 -8.98 8.49 8.13
N ASN A 140 -7.73 8.88 7.83
CA ASN A 140 -6.54 8.13 8.24
C ASN A 140 -6.36 8.11 9.76
N GLU A 141 -6.67 9.18 10.46
CA GLU A 141 -6.65 9.22 11.93
C GLU A 141 -7.62 8.20 12.54
N GLU A 142 -8.87 8.14 12.05
CA GLU A 142 -9.84 7.17 12.53
C GLU A 142 -9.49 5.72 12.12
N ILE A 143 -8.94 5.52 10.91
CA ILE A 143 -8.40 4.22 10.50
C ILE A 143 -7.31 3.77 11.47
N ASN A 144 -6.37 4.64 11.82
CA ASN A 144 -5.26 4.30 12.72
C ASN A 144 -5.76 3.88 14.11
N LYS A 145 -6.72 4.59 14.70
CA LYS A 145 -7.33 4.21 15.98
C LYS A 145 -7.95 2.80 15.93
N LEU A 146 -8.71 2.51 14.88
CA LEU A 146 -9.33 1.19 14.71
C LEU A 146 -8.31 0.10 14.38
N LEU A 147 -7.24 0.44 13.68
CA LEU A 147 -6.15 -0.46 13.31
C LEU A 147 -5.36 -0.92 14.54
N ASP A 148 -5.11 -0.03 15.50
CA ASP A 148 -4.47 -0.37 16.77
C ASP A 148 -5.30 -1.43 17.52
N PHE A 149 -6.61 -1.21 17.67
CA PHE A 149 -7.51 -2.21 18.26
C PHE A 149 -7.51 -3.52 17.50
N TYR A 150 -7.49 -3.48 16.16
CA TYR A 150 -7.47 -4.67 15.33
C TYR A 150 -6.19 -5.48 15.51
N ASN A 151 -5.04 -4.82 15.55
CA ASN A 151 -3.74 -5.48 15.72
C ASN A 151 -3.51 -5.99 17.15
N LEU A 152 -4.07 -5.33 18.16
CA LEU A 152 -4.04 -5.77 19.56
C LEU A 152 -4.99 -6.93 19.86
N LYS A 153 -5.98 -7.17 19.01
CA LYS A 153 -6.94 -8.27 19.21
C LYS A 153 -6.26 -9.62 19.08
N LYS A 154 -6.48 -10.50 20.08
CA LYS A 154 -5.95 -11.88 20.08
C LYS A 154 -6.50 -12.70 18.91
N VAL A 155 -5.59 -13.36 18.23
CA VAL A 155 -5.90 -14.36 17.19
C VAL A 155 -6.14 -15.69 17.89
N ARG A 156 -7.36 -16.25 17.76
CA ARG A 156 -7.78 -17.46 18.49
C ARG A 156 -6.80 -18.62 18.38
N ARG A 157 -6.25 -18.86 17.17
CA ARG A 157 -5.33 -19.96 16.90
C ARG A 157 -4.05 -19.91 17.73
N PHE A 158 -3.53 -18.70 18.01
CA PHE A 158 -2.23 -18.50 18.65
C PHE A 158 -2.35 -17.98 20.08
N ASN A 159 -3.55 -17.61 20.52
CA ASN A 159 -3.81 -16.91 21.79
C ASN A 159 -2.91 -15.68 22.02
N LYS A 160 -2.40 -15.11 20.93
CA LYS A 160 -1.56 -13.90 20.87
C LYS A 160 -2.18 -12.88 19.96
N SER A 161 -1.91 -11.60 20.20
CA SER A 161 -2.29 -10.52 19.29
C SER A 161 -1.40 -10.52 18.04
N ARG A 162 -1.85 -9.80 16.99
CA ARG A 162 -1.01 -9.59 15.80
C ARG A 162 0.24 -8.79 16.13
N THR A 163 0.15 -7.86 17.06
CA THR A 163 1.30 -7.09 17.56
C THR A 163 2.32 -7.99 18.24
N GLU A 164 1.89 -8.89 19.14
CA GLU A 164 2.79 -9.84 19.78
C GLU A 164 3.43 -10.81 18.76
N LEU A 165 2.64 -11.27 17.79
CA LEU A 165 3.17 -12.12 16.72
C LEU A 165 4.13 -11.36 15.81
N PHE A 166 3.89 -10.09 15.54
CA PHE A 166 4.78 -9.23 14.77
C PHE A 166 6.16 -9.10 15.42
N GLU A 167 6.19 -8.78 16.71
CA GLU A 167 7.46 -8.67 17.46
C GLU A 167 8.27 -9.95 17.42
N LEU A 168 7.59 -11.12 17.43
CA LEU A 168 8.24 -12.43 17.45
C LEU A 168 8.63 -12.96 16.07
N LEU A 169 7.81 -12.74 15.05
CA LEU A 169 7.88 -13.48 13.79
C LEU A 169 8.31 -12.63 12.58
N ASP A 170 7.94 -11.35 12.51
CA ASP A 170 8.24 -10.53 11.34
C ASP A 170 9.32 -9.47 11.64
N LYS A 171 9.24 -8.78 12.76
CA LYS A 171 10.13 -7.67 13.12
C LYS A 171 11.62 -8.01 13.09
N PRO A 172 12.07 -9.20 13.58
CA PRO A 172 13.50 -9.58 13.53
C PRO A 172 14.05 -9.73 12.10
N TYR A 173 13.17 -9.89 11.11
CA TYR A 173 13.53 -10.12 9.70
C TYR A 173 13.31 -8.89 8.82
N LEU A 174 12.85 -7.78 9.38
CA LEU A 174 12.77 -6.52 8.63
C LEU A 174 14.14 -5.90 8.48
N HIS A 175 14.44 -5.38 7.30
CA HIS A 175 15.61 -4.53 7.10
C HIS A 175 15.40 -3.16 7.76
N PRO A 176 16.46 -2.51 8.23
CA PRO A 176 16.37 -1.17 8.76
C PRO A 176 15.89 -0.18 7.68
N LEU A 177 15.11 0.80 8.11
CA LEU A 177 14.72 1.92 7.26
C LEU A 177 15.96 2.67 6.76
N ARG A 178 15.91 3.12 5.50
CA ARG A 178 16.95 4.02 4.98
C ARG A 178 16.89 5.38 5.68
N ALA A 179 18.04 6.01 5.85
CA ALA A 179 18.12 7.34 6.45
C ALA A 179 17.29 8.39 5.69
N ASN A 180 17.30 8.29 4.34
CA ASN A 180 16.51 9.16 3.49
C ASN A 180 15.23 8.45 3.05
N ARG A 181 14.08 9.10 3.27
CA ARG A 181 12.79 8.66 2.75
C ARG A 181 12.80 8.77 1.23
N TYR A 182 12.29 7.75 0.54
CA TYR A 182 12.15 7.80 -0.92
C TYR A 182 11.17 8.91 -1.32
N VAL A 183 11.58 9.68 -2.32
CA VAL A 183 10.75 10.70 -2.97
C VAL A 183 10.31 10.16 -4.33
N TYR A 184 9.01 10.21 -4.60
CA TYR A 184 8.47 9.77 -5.89
C TYR A 184 9.07 10.53 -7.06
N LYS A 185 9.48 9.78 -8.08
CA LYS A 185 10.05 10.31 -9.32
C LYS A 185 9.21 9.85 -10.52
N GLU A 186 8.96 10.74 -11.45
CA GLU A 186 8.40 10.41 -12.74
C GLU A 186 9.50 10.12 -13.74
N PHE A 187 9.37 9.00 -14.45
CA PHE A 187 10.28 8.63 -15.54
C PHE A 187 9.57 8.87 -16.87
N LYS A 188 10.11 9.80 -17.65
CA LYS A 188 9.62 10.08 -19.01
C LYS A 188 10.72 9.75 -20.01
N LYS A 189 10.35 9.07 -21.12
CA LYS A 189 11.22 8.88 -22.26
C LYS A 189 11.07 10.10 -23.16
N ALA A 190 12.17 10.73 -23.50
CA ALA A 190 12.21 11.82 -24.46
C ALA A 190 13.18 11.47 -25.58
N THR A 191 12.88 11.93 -26.80
CA THR A 191 13.83 11.87 -27.92
C THR A 191 14.68 13.12 -27.86
N VAL A 192 15.99 12.95 -27.93
CA VAL A 192 16.92 14.08 -28.01
C VAL A 192 16.82 14.68 -29.41
N GLY A 193 16.56 15.98 -29.52
CA GLY A 193 16.56 16.70 -30.78
C GLY A 193 17.94 16.78 -31.43
N ILE A 194 18.02 17.24 -32.68
CA ILE A 194 19.29 17.44 -33.42
C ILE A 194 20.17 18.47 -32.73
N ASP A 195 19.57 19.37 -31.97
CA ASP A 195 20.21 20.41 -31.16
C ASP A 195 20.70 19.94 -29.78
N TYR A 196 20.62 18.62 -29.51
CA TYR A 196 20.94 17.98 -28.22
C TYR A 196 20.10 18.44 -27.01
N HIS A 197 18.95 19.10 -27.27
CA HIS A 197 18.05 19.49 -26.20
C HIS A 197 16.90 18.47 -26.02
N VAL A 198 16.45 18.36 -24.78
CA VAL A 198 15.24 17.60 -24.41
C VAL A 198 14.24 18.60 -23.86
N GLU A 199 13.10 18.74 -24.51
CA GLU A 199 11.99 19.49 -23.95
C GLU A 199 11.38 18.75 -22.77
N LEU A 200 11.58 19.26 -21.57
CA LEU A 200 10.76 18.94 -20.43
C LEU A 200 9.46 19.69 -20.61
N LEU A 201 8.40 18.98 -21.03
CA LEU A 201 7.05 19.55 -21.09
C LEU A 201 6.77 20.22 -19.74
N GLY A 202 6.77 21.55 -19.77
CA GLY A 202 6.46 22.37 -18.61
C GLY A 202 5.10 21.99 -18.07
N ASN A 203 4.98 22.00 -16.75
CA ASN A 203 3.68 21.94 -16.09
C ASN A 203 2.85 23.13 -16.57
N GLY A 204 1.82 22.85 -17.36
CA GLY A 204 0.74 23.78 -17.58
C GLY A 204 -0.11 23.92 -16.33
#